data_e4565daf8ab88fffa032c33db13ebe51
#
_entry.id   e4565daf8ab88fffa032c33db13ebe51
#
_cell.length_a   1.000
_cell.length_b   1.000
_cell.length_c   1.000
_cell.angle_alpha   90.00
_cell.angle_beta   90.00
_cell.angle_gamma   90.00
#
_symmetry.space_group_name_H-M   'P 1'
#
loop_
_entity.id
_entity.type
_entity.pdbx_description
1 polymer ?
#
loop_
_entity_poly.entity_id
_entity_poly.type
_entity_poly.pdbx_seq_one_letter_code
_entity_poly.pdbx_strand_id
1 'polypeptide(L)'
;MSDEEVRKLAAIMFTDMVGYSALSQRDDKLALELLEEHRGLLREIFPRFHGTEIKTIGDAFLVEFDSALEAAQCGIEIQRSLAKRNTDVSADRRIQLKIGIHIGDVVHRDNDVYGDGVNIASRIEALAGAGGICVSMDVERQIRNALEAKFEKFGSADLKNIKLPMELFRIVLPWHDGAEAEPRTARRSKKSPIMLLAGALVLVVLLVSWWFMQSSGRNRRGITNDSSNLATVAPAKAPEQKSVAVLPFVN
;
A
#
# COMPACT_ATOMS: atom_id res chain seq x y z
N MET A 1 -20.21 18.21 -25.01
CA MET A 1 -20.56 16.79 -25.17
C MET A 1 -20.50 16.21 -23.75
N SER A 2 -21.62 15.74 -23.21
CA SER A 2 -21.63 15.10 -21.89
C SER A 2 -20.85 13.80 -22.01
N ASP A 3 -19.75 13.66 -21.26
CA ASP A 3 -19.07 12.39 -21.11
C ASP A 3 -20.08 11.39 -20.53
N GLU A 4 -20.46 10.42 -21.34
CA GLU A 4 -21.44 9.41 -20.96
C GLU A 4 -20.71 8.43 -20.02
N GLU A 5 -21.00 8.50 -18.73
CA GLU A 5 -20.49 7.52 -17.76
C GLU A 5 -21.12 6.17 -18.06
N VAL A 6 -20.30 5.23 -18.52
CA VAL A 6 -20.75 3.85 -18.78
C VAL A 6 -20.36 2.97 -17.59
N ARG A 7 -21.39 2.49 -16.90
CA ARG A 7 -21.21 1.49 -15.82
C ARG A 7 -21.36 0.08 -16.37
N LYS A 8 -20.39 -0.78 -16.09
CA LYS A 8 -20.48 -2.23 -16.43
C LYS A 8 -19.84 -3.10 -15.36
N LEU A 9 -20.20 -4.38 -15.38
CA LEU A 9 -19.51 -5.41 -14.63
C LEU A 9 -18.30 -5.87 -15.45
N ALA A 10 -17.10 -5.84 -14.85
CA ALA A 10 -15.87 -6.27 -15.52
C ALA A 10 -14.95 -7.02 -14.55
N ALA A 11 -14.09 -7.88 -15.10
CA ALA A 11 -12.99 -8.45 -14.35
C ALA A 11 -11.79 -7.52 -14.46
N ILE A 12 -11.27 -7.12 -13.31
CA ILE A 12 -10.13 -6.19 -13.17
C ILE A 12 -8.93 -6.97 -12.68
N MET A 13 -7.82 -6.84 -13.39
CA MET A 13 -6.53 -7.39 -13.01
C MET A 13 -5.54 -6.25 -12.70
N PHE A 14 -4.92 -6.32 -11.54
CA PHE A 14 -3.71 -5.58 -11.21
C PHE A 14 -2.50 -6.47 -11.24
N THR A 15 -1.39 -5.95 -11.76
CA THR A 15 -0.07 -6.59 -11.67
C THR A 15 0.93 -5.60 -11.11
N ASP A 16 1.92 -6.06 -10.34
CA ASP A 16 2.96 -5.23 -9.74
C ASP A 16 4.29 -5.99 -9.66
N MET A 17 5.43 -5.33 -9.96
CA MET A 17 6.75 -5.96 -9.90
C MET A 17 7.25 -6.04 -8.46
N VAL A 18 7.71 -7.23 -8.08
CA VAL A 18 8.28 -7.45 -6.75
C VAL A 18 9.64 -6.76 -6.64
N GLY A 19 9.74 -5.80 -5.71
CA GLY A 19 11.01 -5.16 -5.38
C GLY A 19 11.49 -4.08 -6.36
N TYR A 20 10.66 -3.63 -7.31
CA TYR A 20 11.02 -2.61 -8.29
C TYR A 20 11.55 -1.32 -7.65
N SER A 21 10.85 -0.77 -6.67
CA SER A 21 11.27 0.47 -5.98
C SER A 21 12.64 0.34 -5.29
N ALA A 22 12.94 -0.83 -4.71
CA ALA A 22 14.24 -1.08 -4.10
C ALA A 22 15.34 -1.25 -5.15
N LEU A 23 15.02 -1.87 -6.28
CA LEU A 23 15.94 -2.01 -7.41
C LEU A 23 16.26 -0.64 -8.03
N SER A 24 15.25 0.20 -8.28
CA SER A 24 15.43 1.55 -8.84
C SER A 24 16.33 2.42 -7.94
N GLN A 25 16.20 2.32 -6.61
CA GLN A 25 17.08 3.04 -5.68
C GLN A 25 18.53 2.54 -5.71
N ARG A 26 18.76 1.27 -6.03
CA ARG A 26 20.09 0.64 -6.04
C ARG A 26 20.76 0.73 -7.40
N ASP A 27 20.02 0.49 -8.47
CA ASP A 27 20.47 0.46 -9.87
C ASP A 27 19.31 0.88 -10.78
N ASP A 28 19.20 2.18 -11.01
CA ASP A 28 18.12 2.78 -11.80
C ASP A 28 18.17 2.31 -13.28
N LYS A 29 19.37 2.12 -13.83
CA LYS A 29 19.54 1.66 -15.21
C LYS A 29 18.98 0.25 -15.40
N LEU A 30 19.35 -0.67 -14.50
CA LEU A 30 18.84 -2.04 -14.52
C LEU A 30 17.32 -2.06 -14.28
N ALA A 31 16.82 -1.23 -13.36
CA ALA A 31 15.38 -1.14 -13.09
C ALA A 31 14.59 -0.72 -14.33
N LEU A 32 15.05 0.30 -15.04
CA LEU A 32 14.41 0.75 -16.29
C LEU A 32 14.49 -0.32 -17.39
N GLU A 33 15.63 -1.00 -17.54
CA GLU A 33 15.78 -2.10 -18.51
C GLU A 33 14.76 -3.22 -18.25
N LEU A 34 14.64 -3.67 -16.98
CA LEU A 34 13.70 -4.73 -16.59
C LEU A 34 12.25 -4.26 -16.68
N LEU A 35 11.95 -2.99 -16.42
CA LEU A 35 10.63 -2.41 -16.58
C LEU A 35 10.17 -2.44 -18.04
N GLU A 36 11.02 -2.05 -18.97
CA GLU A 36 10.68 -2.06 -20.40
C GLU A 36 10.51 -3.49 -20.92
N GLU A 37 11.38 -4.43 -20.51
CA GLU A 37 11.24 -5.84 -20.82
C GLU A 37 9.90 -6.42 -20.29
N HIS A 38 9.59 -6.13 -19.03
CA HIS A 38 8.32 -6.50 -18.41
C HIS A 38 7.12 -5.96 -19.17
N ARG A 39 7.13 -4.66 -19.51
CA ARG A 39 6.05 -4.01 -20.27
C ARG A 39 5.87 -4.63 -21.65
N GLY A 40 6.95 -4.91 -22.36
CA GLY A 40 6.90 -5.57 -23.65
C GLY A 40 6.25 -6.94 -23.56
N LEU A 41 6.71 -7.78 -22.63
CA LEU A 41 6.18 -9.12 -22.43
C LEU A 41 4.67 -9.13 -22.09
N LEU A 42 4.21 -8.27 -21.19
CA LEU A 42 2.81 -8.25 -20.80
C LEU A 42 1.90 -7.75 -21.93
N ARG A 43 2.31 -6.71 -22.66
CA ARG A 43 1.56 -6.15 -23.81
C ARG A 43 1.38 -7.13 -24.96
N GLU A 44 2.27 -8.11 -25.12
CA GLU A 44 2.11 -9.20 -26.07
C GLU A 44 1.09 -10.25 -25.59
N ILE A 45 0.91 -10.40 -24.28
CA ILE A 45 0.03 -11.40 -23.68
C ILE A 45 -1.42 -10.89 -23.56
N PHE A 46 -1.63 -9.66 -23.11
CA PHE A 46 -2.98 -9.13 -22.84
C PHE A 46 -3.97 -9.33 -24.02
N PRO A 47 -3.65 -8.98 -25.27
CA PRO A 47 -4.59 -9.12 -26.39
C PRO A 47 -4.96 -10.58 -26.70
N ARG A 48 -4.09 -11.53 -26.37
CA ARG A 48 -4.34 -12.97 -26.58
C ARG A 48 -5.50 -13.49 -25.72
N PHE A 49 -5.83 -12.79 -24.64
CA PHE A 49 -6.89 -13.10 -23.71
C PHE A 49 -7.93 -11.97 -23.65
N HIS A 50 -8.04 -11.16 -24.69
CA HIS A 50 -8.98 -10.02 -24.79
C HIS A 50 -8.82 -9.01 -23.65
N GLY A 51 -7.64 -8.91 -23.03
CA GLY A 51 -7.33 -7.94 -21.99
C GLY A 51 -7.07 -6.55 -22.58
N THR A 52 -7.74 -5.56 -22.05
CA THR A 52 -7.56 -4.14 -22.38
C THR A 52 -6.69 -3.47 -21.33
N GLU A 53 -5.48 -3.05 -21.70
CA GLU A 53 -4.63 -2.19 -20.85
C GLU A 53 -5.34 -0.84 -20.67
N ILE A 54 -5.75 -0.52 -19.45
CA ILE A 54 -6.36 0.77 -19.12
C ILE A 54 -5.25 1.81 -18.88
N LYS A 55 -4.30 1.47 -18.00
CA LYS A 55 -3.15 2.32 -17.71
C LYS A 55 -2.03 1.55 -16.99
N THR A 56 -0.85 2.19 -16.97
CA THR A 56 0.25 1.81 -16.08
C THR A 56 0.35 2.79 -14.91
N ILE A 57 0.72 2.31 -13.74
CA ILE A 57 0.98 3.09 -12.53
C ILE A 57 2.36 2.67 -12.02
N GLY A 58 3.41 3.38 -12.47
CA GLY A 58 4.79 2.95 -12.23
C GLY A 58 5.10 1.64 -12.95
N ASP A 59 5.36 0.59 -12.19
CA ASP A 59 5.59 -0.78 -12.66
C ASP A 59 4.31 -1.65 -12.67
N ALA A 60 3.20 -1.13 -12.18
CA ALA A 60 1.92 -1.82 -12.13
C ALA A 60 1.12 -1.61 -13.43
N PHE A 61 0.34 -2.64 -13.83
CA PHE A 61 -0.68 -2.54 -14.85
C PHE A 61 -2.08 -2.65 -14.24
N LEU A 62 -2.99 -1.83 -14.76
CA LEU A 62 -4.43 -1.99 -14.62
C LEU A 62 -4.98 -2.49 -15.95
N VAL A 63 -5.54 -3.70 -15.93
CA VAL A 63 -6.08 -4.37 -17.13
C VAL A 63 -7.51 -4.79 -16.87
N GLU A 64 -8.36 -4.57 -17.85
CA GLU A 64 -9.77 -4.93 -17.84
C GLU A 64 -10.05 -6.08 -18.79
N PHE A 65 -10.97 -6.96 -18.38
CA PHE A 65 -11.47 -8.10 -19.15
C PHE A 65 -13.00 -8.20 -19.02
N ASP A 66 -13.66 -8.62 -20.07
CA ASP A 66 -15.09 -8.92 -20.03
C ASP A 66 -15.37 -10.28 -19.35
N SER A 67 -14.34 -11.12 -19.19
CA SER A 67 -14.44 -12.46 -18.60
C SER A 67 -13.42 -12.68 -17.47
N ALA A 68 -13.90 -13.13 -16.31
CA ALA A 68 -13.04 -13.55 -15.21
C ALA A 68 -12.14 -14.75 -15.58
N LEU A 69 -12.63 -15.64 -16.47
CA LEU A 69 -11.86 -16.77 -16.96
C LEU A 69 -10.67 -16.32 -17.81
N GLU A 70 -10.89 -15.38 -18.73
CA GLU A 70 -9.84 -14.82 -19.57
C GLU A 70 -8.80 -14.05 -18.73
N ALA A 71 -9.26 -13.29 -17.74
CA ALA A 71 -8.34 -12.62 -16.79
C ALA A 71 -7.46 -13.63 -16.05
N ALA A 72 -8.02 -14.73 -15.56
CA ALA A 72 -7.27 -15.76 -14.86
C ALA A 72 -6.30 -16.51 -15.78
N GLN A 73 -6.73 -16.87 -17.00
CA GLN A 73 -5.89 -17.51 -18.02
C GLN A 73 -4.72 -16.59 -18.43
N CYS A 74 -4.99 -15.30 -18.61
CA CYS A 74 -3.97 -14.28 -18.87
C CYS A 74 -2.94 -14.23 -17.73
N GLY A 75 -3.39 -14.15 -16.48
CA GLY A 75 -2.52 -14.15 -15.31
C GLY A 75 -1.63 -15.40 -15.23
N ILE A 76 -2.18 -16.58 -15.52
CA ILE A 76 -1.41 -17.84 -15.56
C ILE A 76 -0.36 -17.81 -16.66
N GLU A 77 -0.72 -17.34 -17.85
CA GLU A 77 0.22 -17.24 -18.97
C GLU A 77 1.36 -16.24 -18.70
N ILE A 78 1.06 -15.12 -18.06
CA ILE A 78 2.06 -14.15 -17.61
C ILE A 78 3.06 -14.82 -16.67
N GLN A 79 2.56 -15.49 -15.62
CA GLN A 79 3.42 -16.16 -14.64
C GLN A 79 4.23 -17.30 -15.27
N ARG A 80 3.66 -18.05 -16.23
CA ARG A 80 4.36 -19.09 -16.99
C ARG A 80 5.49 -18.50 -17.83
N SER A 81 5.23 -17.43 -18.56
CA SER A 81 6.19 -16.75 -19.39
C SER A 81 7.36 -16.18 -18.58
N LEU A 82 7.05 -15.59 -17.41
CA LEU A 82 8.07 -15.10 -16.49
C LEU A 82 8.88 -16.22 -15.84
N ALA A 83 8.24 -17.33 -15.46
CA ALA A 83 8.96 -18.49 -14.94
C ALA A 83 9.97 -19.03 -15.97
N LYS A 84 9.56 -19.16 -17.23
CA LYS A 84 10.43 -19.56 -18.35
C LYS A 84 11.56 -18.54 -18.56
N ARG A 85 11.25 -17.26 -18.63
CA ARG A 85 12.23 -16.17 -18.81
C ARG A 85 13.26 -16.15 -17.67
N ASN A 86 12.86 -16.45 -16.46
CA ASN A 86 13.71 -16.42 -15.28
C ASN A 86 14.62 -17.65 -15.12
N THR A 87 14.52 -18.67 -15.97
CA THR A 87 15.29 -19.92 -15.85
C THR A 87 16.78 -19.68 -15.97
N ASP A 88 17.19 -18.87 -16.96
CA ASP A 88 18.60 -18.72 -17.35
C ASP A 88 19.17 -17.34 -17.00
N VAL A 89 18.55 -16.61 -16.06
CA VAL A 89 19.03 -15.28 -15.64
C VAL A 89 19.47 -15.26 -14.19
N SER A 90 20.42 -14.38 -13.87
CA SER A 90 20.87 -14.14 -12.50
C SER A 90 19.75 -13.60 -11.61
N ALA A 91 19.86 -13.82 -10.30
CA ALA A 91 18.79 -13.49 -9.35
C ALA A 91 18.38 -12.00 -9.36
N ASP A 92 19.33 -11.10 -9.59
CA ASP A 92 19.13 -9.65 -9.67
C ASP A 92 18.41 -9.19 -10.95
N ARG A 93 18.36 -10.04 -11.97
CA ARG A 93 17.65 -9.78 -13.23
C ARG A 93 16.32 -10.52 -13.34
N ARG A 94 15.90 -11.25 -12.30
CA ARG A 94 14.61 -11.95 -12.31
C ARG A 94 13.47 -10.97 -12.19
N ILE A 95 12.45 -11.14 -13.01
CA ILE A 95 11.19 -10.40 -12.95
C ILE A 95 10.15 -11.29 -12.26
N GLN A 96 9.64 -10.86 -11.13
CA GLN A 96 8.57 -11.53 -10.43
C GLN A 96 7.39 -10.56 -10.29
N LEU A 97 6.19 -11.04 -10.54
CA LEU A 97 4.97 -10.26 -10.42
C LEU A 97 4.06 -10.80 -9.34
N LYS A 98 3.32 -9.90 -8.70
CA LYS A 98 2.10 -10.19 -7.97
C LYS A 98 0.92 -9.88 -8.87
N ILE A 99 -0.09 -10.73 -8.88
CA ILE A 99 -1.30 -10.53 -9.68
C ILE A 99 -2.51 -10.65 -8.78
N GLY A 100 -3.39 -9.64 -8.83
CA GLY A 100 -4.69 -9.62 -8.15
C GLY A 100 -5.83 -9.52 -9.16
N ILE A 101 -6.87 -10.36 -9.02
CA ILE A 101 -8.02 -10.35 -9.92
C ILE A 101 -9.33 -10.27 -9.10
N HIS A 102 -10.19 -9.35 -9.50
CA HIS A 102 -11.53 -9.20 -8.94
C HIS A 102 -12.55 -8.88 -10.04
N ILE A 103 -13.80 -9.30 -9.86
CA ILE A 103 -14.93 -8.92 -10.71
C ILE A 103 -15.83 -7.98 -9.92
N GLY A 104 -16.18 -6.84 -10.52
CA GLY A 104 -17.02 -5.85 -9.88
C GLY A 104 -17.51 -4.77 -10.83
N ASP A 105 -18.40 -3.92 -10.32
CA ASP A 105 -18.87 -2.77 -11.07
C ASP A 105 -17.77 -1.74 -11.26
N VAL A 106 -17.64 -1.28 -12.50
CA VAL A 106 -16.71 -0.23 -12.89
C VAL A 106 -17.43 0.86 -13.69
N VAL A 107 -16.89 2.05 -13.65
CA VAL A 107 -17.37 3.23 -14.39
C VAL A 107 -16.26 3.71 -15.30
N HIS A 108 -16.53 3.74 -16.60
CA HIS A 108 -15.64 4.31 -17.60
C HIS A 108 -15.90 5.80 -17.73
N ARG A 109 -14.84 6.59 -17.60
CA ARG A 109 -14.84 8.05 -17.79
C ARG A 109 -13.43 8.52 -18.16
N ASP A 110 -13.32 9.41 -19.16
CA ASP A 110 -12.06 10.04 -19.58
C ASP A 110 -10.94 9.01 -19.92
N ASN A 111 -11.27 7.92 -20.61
CA ASN A 111 -10.34 6.80 -20.90
C ASN A 111 -9.76 6.13 -19.65
N ASP A 112 -10.38 6.29 -18.49
CA ASP A 112 -9.98 5.64 -17.24
C ASP A 112 -11.14 4.82 -16.66
N VAL A 113 -10.83 3.94 -15.72
CA VAL A 113 -11.78 3.04 -15.06
C VAL A 113 -11.77 3.30 -13.56
N TYR A 114 -12.95 3.55 -13.02
CA TYR A 114 -13.18 3.88 -11.61
C TYR A 114 -14.14 2.88 -10.97
N GLY A 115 -14.12 2.78 -9.65
CA GLY A 115 -15.08 2.00 -8.87
C GLY A 115 -14.44 1.16 -7.78
N ASP A 116 -15.29 0.57 -6.93
CA ASP A 116 -14.82 -0.28 -5.84
C ASP A 116 -14.12 -1.53 -6.35
N GLY A 117 -14.53 -2.06 -7.52
CA GLY A 117 -13.89 -3.21 -8.17
C GLY A 117 -12.41 -2.98 -8.44
N VAL A 118 -12.03 -1.78 -8.91
CA VAL A 118 -10.62 -1.38 -9.15
C VAL A 118 -9.84 -1.36 -7.85
N ASN A 119 -10.41 -0.74 -6.81
CA ASN A 119 -9.78 -0.64 -5.50
C ASN A 119 -9.60 -2.02 -4.83
N ILE A 120 -10.57 -2.91 -5.00
CA ILE A 120 -10.50 -4.27 -4.46
C ILE A 120 -9.40 -5.05 -5.17
N ALA A 121 -9.36 -5.03 -6.50
CA ALA A 121 -8.35 -5.74 -7.30
C ALA A 121 -6.92 -5.34 -6.90
N SER A 122 -6.64 -4.05 -6.73
CA SER A 122 -5.32 -3.57 -6.29
C SER A 122 -4.92 -4.06 -4.89
N ARG A 123 -5.89 -4.20 -3.97
CA ARG A 123 -5.62 -4.72 -2.63
C ARG A 123 -5.42 -6.22 -2.61
N ILE A 124 -6.11 -6.95 -3.48
CA ILE A 124 -5.92 -8.39 -3.68
C ILE A 124 -4.51 -8.64 -4.25
N GLU A 125 -4.08 -7.82 -5.23
CA GLU A 125 -2.71 -7.87 -5.78
C GLU A 125 -1.66 -7.76 -4.66
N ALA A 126 -1.79 -6.78 -3.77
CA ALA A 126 -0.85 -6.56 -2.67
C ALA A 126 -0.71 -7.77 -1.72
N LEU A 127 -1.70 -8.66 -1.69
CA LEU A 127 -1.70 -9.89 -0.89
C LEU A 127 -1.17 -11.10 -1.66
N ALA A 128 -1.07 -11.02 -2.99
CA ALA A 128 -0.46 -12.08 -3.79
C ALA A 128 1.04 -12.17 -3.46
N GLY A 129 1.54 -13.35 -3.21
CA GLY A 129 2.98 -13.58 -3.05
C GLY A 129 3.74 -13.34 -4.36
N ALA A 130 5.07 -13.26 -4.28
CA ALA A 130 5.93 -13.15 -5.46
C ALA A 130 5.68 -14.32 -6.42
N GLY A 131 5.40 -14.03 -7.68
CA GLY A 131 5.03 -15.03 -8.70
C GLY A 131 3.63 -15.61 -8.51
N GLY A 132 2.83 -15.12 -7.56
CA GLY A 132 1.49 -15.64 -7.25
C GLY A 132 0.37 -14.91 -7.96
N ILE A 133 -0.81 -15.57 -7.97
CA ILE A 133 -2.08 -15.02 -8.43
C ILE A 133 -3.09 -15.17 -7.30
N CYS A 134 -3.64 -14.05 -6.82
CA CYS A 134 -4.70 -14.02 -5.83
C CYS A 134 -6.00 -13.53 -6.47
N VAL A 135 -7.10 -14.18 -6.17
CA VAL A 135 -8.41 -13.86 -6.73
C VAL A 135 -9.46 -13.75 -5.63
N SER A 136 -10.49 -12.94 -5.86
CA SER A 136 -11.65 -12.89 -4.97
C SER A 136 -12.50 -14.15 -5.09
N MET A 137 -13.32 -14.43 -4.06
CA MET A 137 -14.29 -15.53 -4.08
C MET A 137 -15.23 -15.47 -5.29
N ASP A 138 -15.62 -14.27 -5.70
CA ASP A 138 -16.54 -14.09 -6.84
C ASP A 138 -15.89 -14.54 -8.15
N VAL A 139 -14.60 -14.25 -8.34
CA VAL A 139 -13.81 -14.75 -9.47
C VAL A 139 -13.68 -16.27 -9.37
N GLU A 140 -13.25 -16.80 -8.23
CA GLU A 140 -13.05 -18.23 -8.01
C GLU A 140 -14.32 -19.03 -8.31
N ARG A 141 -15.50 -18.59 -7.84
CA ARG A 141 -16.79 -19.23 -8.12
C ARG A 141 -17.15 -19.29 -9.61
N GLN A 142 -16.80 -18.25 -10.37
CA GLN A 142 -17.08 -18.22 -11.80
C GLN A 142 -16.17 -19.15 -12.60
N ILE A 143 -14.91 -19.29 -12.20
CA ILE A 143 -13.89 -19.95 -13.03
C ILE A 143 -13.55 -21.38 -12.59
N ARG A 144 -13.92 -21.80 -11.36
CA ARG A 144 -13.51 -23.10 -10.79
C ARG A 144 -13.83 -24.32 -11.65
N ASN A 145 -14.93 -24.28 -12.41
CA ASN A 145 -15.35 -25.38 -13.26
C ASN A 145 -14.86 -25.27 -14.71
N ALA A 146 -14.34 -24.11 -15.10
CA ALA A 146 -13.89 -23.82 -16.46
C ALA A 146 -12.36 -23.75 -16.57
N LEU A 147 -11.68 -23.48 -15.46
CA LEU A 147 -10.22 -23.40 -15.39
C LEU A 147 -9.66 -24.69 -14.79
N GLU A 148 -8.81 -25.40 -15.54
CA GLU A 148 -8.06 -26.55 -15.02
C GLU A 148 -6.93 -26.10 -14.10
N ALA A 149 -7.29 -25.60 -12.91
CA ALA A 149 -6.36 -25.18 -11.89
C ALA A 149 -6.87 -25.51 -10.50
N LYS A 150 -5.96 -25.75 -9.56
CA LYS A 150 -6.29 -25.92 -8.15
C LYS A 150 -6.38 -24.55 -7.49
N PHE A 151 -7.39 -24.36 -6.66
CA PHE A 151 -7.57 -23.17 -5.85
C PHE A 151 -7.30 -23.50 -4.38
N GLU A 152 -6.48 -22.70 -3.74
CA GLU A 152 -6.25 -22.77 -2.30
C GLU A 152 -6.84 -21.55 -1.62
N LYS A 153 -7.63 -21.81 -0.55
CA LYS A 153 -8.18 -20.71 0.24
C LYS A 153 -7.03 -19.97 0.94
N PHE A 154 -6.85 -18.70 0.55
CA PHE A 154 -5.84 -17.84 1.16
C PHE A 154 -6.25 -17.38 2.56
N GLY A 155 -7.56 -17.27 2.80
CA GLY A 155 -8.14 -16.79 4.04
C GLY A 155 -9.16 -15.67 3.81
N SER A 156 -9.60 -15.06 4.90
CA SER A 156 -10.43 -13.86 4.88
C SER A 156 -9.53 -12.66 5.17
N ALA A 157 -9.56 -11.65 4.32
CA ALA A 157 -8.79 -10.43 4.48
C ALA A 157 -9.70 -9.23 4.76
N ASP A 158 -9.36 -8.47 5.80
CA ASP A 158 -9.93 -7.15 6.04
C ASP A 158 -9.22 -6.15 5.10
N LEU A 159 -9.84 -5.89 3.96
CA LEU A 159 -9.32 -4.93 3.00
C LEU A 159 -9.65 -3.50 3.46
N LYS A 160 -8.65 -2.63 3.48
CA LYS A 160 -8.80 -1.24 3.93
C LYS A 160 -9.99 -0.55 3.23
N ASN A 161 -10.93 0.03 4.00
CA ASN A 161 -12.15 0.69 3.53
C ASN A 161 -13.15 -0.23 2.78
N ILE A 162 -13.04 -1.55 2.88
CA ILE A 162 -14.06 -2.50 2.46
C ILE A 162 -14.82 -2.94 3.72
N LYS A 163 -16.15 -2.78 3.69
CA LYS A 163 -16.99 -2.96 4.89
C LYS A 163 -17.09 -4.40 5.40
N LEU A 164 -16.85 -5.38 4.54
CA LEU A 164 -16.96 -6.79 4.88
C LEU A 164 -15.64 -7.51 4.57
N PRO A 165 -15.22 -8.46 5.42
CA PRO A 165 -14.11 -9.34 5.12
C PRO A 165 -14.36 -10.09 3.80
N MET A 166 -13.36 -10.10 2.93
CA MET A 166 -13.47 -10.79 1.64
C MET A 166 -12.68 -12.10 1.68
N GLU A 167 -13.32 -13.18 1.27
CA GLU A 167 -12.63 -14.45 1.07
C GLU A 167 -11.78 -14.41 -0.21
N LEU A 168 -10.54 -14.82 -0.08
CA LEU A 168 -9.55 -14.81 -1.14
C LEU A 168 -9.03 -16.21 -1.40
N PHE A 169 -8.68 -16.47 -2.66
CA PHE A 169 -8.14 -17.73 -3.13
C PHE A 169 -6.85 -17.50 -3.91
N ARG A 170 -5.90 -18.41 -3.78
CA ARG A 170 -4.71 -18.47 -4.62
C ARG A 170 -4.92 -19.49 -5.73
N ILE A 171 -4.54 -19.14 -6.95
CA ILE A 171 -4.41 -20.10 -8.04
C ILE A 171 -3.06 -20.81 -7.86
N VAL A 172 -3.09 -22.14 -7.71
CA VAL A 172 -1.88 -22.96 -7.58
C VAL A 172 -1.26 -23.15 -8.95
N LEU A 173 -0.02 -22.71 -9.09
CA LEU A 173 0.73 -22.81 -10.34
C LEU A 173 1.65 -24.04 -10.30
N PRO A 174 1.62 -24.95 -11.31
CA PRO A 174 2.35 -26.22 -11.27
C PRO A 174 3.87 -26.09 -11.14
N TRP A 175 4.44 -24.94 -11.47
CA TRP A 175 5.88 -24.64 -11.37
C TRP A 175 6.26 -23.91 -10.09
N HIS A 176 5.30 -23.69 -9.17
CA HIS A 176 5.52 -23.04 -7.87
C HIS A 176 5.62 -24.03 -6.71
N ASP A 177 5.56 -25.33 -6.98
CA ASP A 177 5.68 -26.37 -5.95
C ASP A 177 7.09 -26.33 -5.33
N GLY A 178 7.23 -25.59 -4.23
CA GLY A 178 8.46 -25.54 -3.42
C GLY A 178 8.91 -24.18 -2.88
N ALA A 179 8.37 -23.07 -3.35
CA ALA A 179 8.65 -21.79 -2.70
C ALA A 179 7.57 -21.51 -1.66
N GLU A 180 7.89 -21.76 -0.39
CA GLU A 180 7.08 -21.36 0.77
C GLU A 180 6.76 -19.87 0.67
N ALA A 181 5.56 -19.55 0.19
CA ALA A 181 4.97 -18.26 0.43
C ALA A 181 4.62 -18.22 1.92
N GLU A 182 5.55 -17.75 2.76
CA GLU A 182 5.21 -17.42 4.13
C GLU A 182 3.97 -16.50 4.10
N PRO A 183 2.85 -16.89 4.72
CA PRO A 183 1.74 -15.99 4.91
C PRO A 183 2.29 -14.84 5.76
N ARG A 184 2.51 -13.68 5.16
CA ARG A 184 2.66 -12.45 5.93
C ARG A 184 1.31 -12.20 6.60
N THR A 185 1.08 -12.94 7.70
CA THR A 185 0.05 -12.56 8.66
C THR A 185 0.28 -11.08 8.93
N ALA A 186 -0.76 -10.29 8.68
CA ALA A 186 -0.75 -8.87 8.94
C ALA A 186 -0.07 -8.68 10.29
N ARG A 187 1.12 -8.11 10.29
CA ARG A 187 1.95 -7.91 11.47
C ARG A 187 1.14 -7.00 12.37
N ARG A 188 0.31 -7.64 13.21
CA ARG A 188 -0.37 -6.97 14.30
C ARG A 188 0.71 -6.22 15.03
N SER A 189 0.76 -4.92 14.83
CA SER A 189 1.71 -4.02 15.46
C SER A 189 1.65 -4.30 16.95
N LYS A 190 2.54 -5.16 17.44
CA LYS A 190 2.82 -5.25 18.87
C LYS A 190 3.39 -3.89 19.21
N LYS A 191 2.55 -3.03 19.82
CA LYS A 191 3.01 -1.79 20.42
C LYS A 191 4.24 -2.14 21.23
N SER A 192 5.38 -1.65 20.77
CA SER A 192 6.69 -1.92 21.34
C SER A 192 6.61 -1.61 22.84
N PRO A 193 7.05 -2.51 23.75
CA PRO A 193 7.08 -2.24 25.18
C PRO A 193 7.96 -1.03 25.53
N ILE A 194 8.77 -0.53 24.59
CA ILE A 194 9.58 0.67 24.71
C ILE A 194 8.71 1.94 24.90
N MET A 195 7.49 2.01 24.30
CA MET A 195 6.60 3.14 24.54
C MET A 195 6.00 3.16 25.95
N LEU A 196 5.79 2.00 26.57
CA LEU A 196 5.34 1.89 27.96
C LEU A 196 6.47 2.26 28.93
N LEU A 197 7.72 1.91 28.63
CA LEU A 197 8.89 2.28 29.43
C LEU A 197 9.17 3.79 29.35
N ALA A 198 9.02 4.40 28.17
CA ALA A 198 9.20 5.85 28.02
C ALA A 198 8.12 6.64 28.80
N GLY A 199 6.87 6.19 28.78
CA GLY A 199 5.79 6.79 29.58
C GLY A 199 6.02 6.68 31.09
N ALA A 200 6.51 5.52 31.56
CA ALA A 200 6.84 5.30 32.97
C ALA A 200 8.01 6.19 33.43
N LEU A 201 9.05 6.38 32.57
CA LEU A 201 10.18 7.23 32.88
C LEU A 201 9.78 8.71 33.02
N VAL A 202 8.93 9.21 32.13
CA VAL A 202 8.39 10.58 32.21
C VAL A 202 7.59 10.78 33.50
N LEU A 203 6.77 9.80 33.89
CA LEU A 203 5.97 9.85 35.11
C LEU A 203 6.85 9.87 36.37
N VAL A 204 7.93 9.11 36.41
CA VAL A 204 8.90 9.10 37.51
C VAL A 204 9.63 10.45 37.58
N VAL A 205 10.03 11.05 36.47
CA VAL A 205 10.69 12.37 36.43
C VAL A 205 9.75 13.47 36.95
N LEU A 206 8.47 13.43 36.56
CA LEU A 206 7.47 14.38 37.05
C LEU A 206 7.22 14.22 38.56
N LEU A 207 7.15 13.00 39.08
CA LEU A 207 6.96 12.73 40.51
C LEU A 207 8.18 13.19 41.35
N VAL A 208 9.40 12.95 40.86
CA VAL A 208 10.64 13.39 41.51
C VAL A 208 10.72 14.92 41.50
N SER A 209 10.39 15.57 40.37
CA SER A 209 10.35 17.03 40.25
C SER A 209 9.33 17.65 41.21
N TRP A 210 8.13 17.05 41.29
CA TRP A 210 7.08 17.49 42.23
C TRP A 210 7.51 17.31 43.71
N TRP A 211 8.13 16.18 44.06
CA TRP A 211 8.66 15.92 45.40
C TRP A 211 9.77 16.92 45.79
N PHE A 212 10.69 17.23 44.85
CA PHE A 212 11.75 18.21 45.08
C PHE A 212 11.21 19.62 45.25
N MET A 213 10.19 20.00 44.50
CA MET A 213 9.52 21.31 44.65
C MET A 213 8.80 21.45 46.00
N GLN A 214 8.23 20.36 46.52
CA GLN A 214 7.55 20.34 47.82
C GLN A 214 8.52 20.30 49.00
N SER A 215 9.71 19.68 48.81
CA SER A 215 10.76 19.65 49.85
C SER A 215 11.49 21.00 50.00
N SER A 216 11.59 21.78 48.92
CA SER A 216 12.24 23.09 48.93
C SER A 216 11.42 24.21 49.59
N GLY A 217 10.12 23.96 49.82
CA GLY A 217 9.20 24.93 50.48
C GLY A 217 9.26 24.96 52.00
N ARG A 218 10.02 24.06 52.67
CA ARG A 218 10.02 23.89 54.12
C ARG A 218 11.15 24.58 54.88
N ASN A 219 12.03 25.36 54.23
CA ASN A 219 13.18 25.96 54.85
C ASN A 219 13.31 27.47 54.66
N ARG A 220 12.22 28.23 54.76
CA ARG A 220 12.27 29.69 54.91
C ARG A 220 11.25 30.17 55.96
N ARG A 221 11.59 29.99 57.21
CA ARG A 221 11.10 30.86 58.30
C ARG A 221 12.35 31.41 59.00
N GLY A 222 12.48 32.72 58.94
CA GLY A 222 13.38 33.50 59.78
C GLY A 222 14.30 34.41 58.99
N ILE A 223 13.93 35.66 58.86
CA ILE A 223 14.65 36.85 59.36
C ILE A 223 13.90 38.09 58.83
N THR A 224 13.52 38.93 59.77
CA THR A 224 12.81 40.20 59.69
C THR A 224 13.70 41.36 59.29
N ASN A 225 13.05 42.47 58.82
CA ASN A 225 13.43 43.89 58.81
C ASN A 225 14.44 44.30 57.69
N ASP A 226 14.32 45.41 57.04
CA ASP A 226 13.74 46.75 57.29
C ASP A 226 13.87 47.60 56.01
N SER A 227 13.00 48.62 55.92
CA SER A 227 13.23 49.94 55.32
C SER A 227 13.41 50.15 53.80
N SER A 228 12.35 50.71 53.22
CA SER A 228 12.27 51.98 52.45
C SER A 228 13.23 52.24 51.29
N ASN A 229 12.67 52.40 50.08
CA ASN A 229 12.56 53.69 49.38
C ASN A 229 12.21 53.55 47.90
N LEU A 230 11.22 54.30 47.54
CA LEU A 230 10.85 54.94 46.30
C LEU A 230 11.83 54.81 45.10
N ALA A 231 11.28 54.40 43.95
CA ALA A 231 11.29 55.25 42.73
C ALA A 231 10.40 54.64 41.61
N THR A 232 9.49 55.44 41.17
CA THR A 232 8.63 55.36 40.01
C THR A 232 9.44 55.35 38.71
N VAL A 233 9.24 54.38 37.80
CA VAL A 233 9.51 54.56 36.37
C VAL A 233 8.48 53.79 35.53
N ALA A 234 7.89 54.47 34.56
CA ALA A 234 6.81 54.11 33.69
C ALA A 234 7.13 53.02 32.64
N PRO A 235 6.12 52.45 31.98
CA PRO A 235 6.25 51.20 31.19
C PRO A 235 6.77 51.46 29.78
N ALA A 236 7.64 50.56 29.32
CA ALA A 236 8.14 50.51 27.94
C ALA A 236 7.25 49.61 27.07
N LYS A 237 7.03 50.12 25.89
CA LYS A 237 6.21 49.70 24.77
C LYS A 237 6.59 48.31 24.19
N ALA A 238 5.63 47.46 23.92
CA ALA A 238 5.79 46.19 23.22
C ALA A 238 6.11 46.39 21.73
N PRO A 239 6.89 45.49 21.11
CA PRO A 239 7.13 45.54 19.66
C PRO A 239 6.02 44.88 18.86
N GLU A 240 5.63 45.52 17.77
CA GLU A 240 4.67 45.05 16.75
C GLU A 240 5.13 43.79 16.04
N GLN A 241 4.23 42.81 15.97
CA GLN A 241 4.38 41.66 15.07
C GLN A 241 3.93 42.06 13.65
N LYS A 242 4.84 41.95 12.68
CA LYS A 242 4.54 42.07 11.27
C LYS A 242 3.99 40.72 10.75
N SER A 243 2.71 40.69 10.37
CA SER A 243 2.10 39.59 9.64
C SER A 243 2.47 39.69 8.15
N VAL A 244 3.02 38.59 7.62
CA VAL A 244 3.27 38.43 6.17
C VAL A 244 2.08 37.69 5.55
N ALA A 245 1.37 38.37 4.66
CA ALA A 245 0.31 37.79 3.85
C ALA A 245 0.93 37.01 2.67
N VAL A 246 0.60 35.73 2.55
CA VAL A 246 0.93 34.89 1.39
C VAL A 246 -0.24 34.93 0.42
N LEU A 247 -0.02 35.45 -0.79
CA LEU A 247 -0.98 35.45 -1.87
C LEU A 247 -1.01 34.09 -2.57
N PRO A 248 -2.20 33.59 -3.01
CA PRO A 248 -2.28 32.36 -3.77
C PRO A 248 -1.87 32.60 -5.23
N PHE A 249 -1.06 31.69 -5.77
CA PHE A 249 -0.78 31.62 -7.20
C PHE A 249 -1.99 31.07 -7.93
N VAL A 250 -2.44 31.83 -8.95
CA VAL A 250 -3.35 31.39 -10.00
C VAL A 250 -2.49 31.02 -11.20
N ASN A 251 -2.61 29.76 -11.64
CA ASN A 251 -2.52 29.37 -13.06
C ASN A 251 -3.16 27.99 -13.22
#